data_c1f4bbd54ad915b17eaeede7b07cc53d
#
_entry.id   c1f4bbd54ad915b17eaeede7b07cc53d
#
_cell.length_a   1.000
_cell.length_b   1.000
_cell.length_c   1.000
_cell.angle_alpha   90.00
_cell.angle_beta   90.00
_cell.angle_gamma   90.00
#
_symmetry.space_group_name_H-M   'P 1'
#
loop_
_entity.id
_entity.type
_entity.pdbx_description
1 polymer ?
#
loop_
_entity_poly.entity_id
_entity_poly.type
_entity_poly.pdbx_seq_one_letter_code
_entity_poly.pdbx_strand_id
1 'polypeptide(L)'
;MKKILLASAIALFMGLNAQTTFGVKAGYALSKLNPNENDIEFGGVEGSFKSKSGFYVGALVEHKFNNKFAIQGEVEYANLGGKAEISLPGITVTEKLNLNRIVIPISARYYVTPELGVYAGPYVSFKTNNKVKFEMSGMNGMVDPNAVREGEKLVERYLNNSLKSTDFGLFLGADYNVYKGLFVDARYSFGLTNMIKNPVDGEKMKMNFFQLGVGYKFK
;
A
#
# COMPACT_ATOMS: atom_id res chain seq x y z
N MET A 1 20.09 9.83 -24.58
CA MET A 1 18.68 9.64 -24.96
C MET A 1 17.74 9.58 -23.76
N LYS A 2 17.94 8.73 -22.71
CA LYS A 2 17.03 8.66 -21.52
C LYS A 2 16.92 9.98 -20.73
N LYS A 3 18.00 10.77 -20.61
CA LYS A 3 18.00 12.08 -19.91
C LYS A 3 17.24 13.18 -20.69
N ILE A 4 17.24 13.10 -22.03
CA ILE A 4 16.52 14.04 -22.89
C ILE A 4 15.01 13.76 -22.86
N LEU A 5 14.60 12.48 -22.84
CA LEU A 5 13.21 12.07 -22.65
C LEU A 5 12.63 12.51 -21.29
N LEU A 6 13.43 12.45 -20.23
CA LEU A 6 13.03 12.92 -18.91
C LEU A 6 12.90 14.45 -18.88
N ALA A 7 13.86 15.18 -19.51
CA ALA A 7 13.82 16.63 -19.60
C ALA A 7 12.66 17.13 -20.48
N SER A 8 12.37 16.45 -21.59
CA SER A 8 11.24 16.80 -22.45
C SER A 8 9.88 16.49 -21.80
N ALA A 9 9.78 15.41 -21.02
CA ALA A 9 8.58 15.14 -20.21
C ALA A 9 8.37 16.25 -19.17
N ILE A 10 9.41 16.69 -18.46
CA ILE A 10 9.34 17.79 -17.49
C ILE A 10 8.97 19.11 -18.18
N ALA A 11 9.55 19.40 -19.37
CA ALA A 11 9.27 20.63 -20.12
C ALA A 11 7.83 20.67 -20.67
N LEU A 12 7.26 19.53 -21.09
CA LEU A 12 5.85 19.42 -21.48
C LEU A 12 4.90 19.70 -20.29
N PHE A 13 5.29 19.35 -19.06
CA PHE A 13 4.53 19.67 -17.86
C PHE A 13 4.63 21.16 -17.46
N MET A 14 5.72 21.85 -17.77
CA MET A 14 5.88 23.29 -17.48
C MET A 14 5.02 24.21 -18.37
N GLY A 15 4.53 23.72 -19.51
CA GLY A 15 3.65 24.48 -20.43
C GLY A 15 2.17 24.53 -20.02
N LEU A 16 1.75 23.74 -19.01
CA LEU A 16 0.35 23.69 -18.54
C LEU A 16 0.14 24.64 -17.35
N ASN A 17 0.31 25.93 -17.60
CA ASN A 17 0.27 26.99 -16.59
C ASN A 17 -1.09 27.12 -15.89
N ALA A 18 -1.07 27.55 -14.61
CA ALA A 18 -2.14 27.97 -13.72
C ALA A 18 -3.12 26.91 -13.19
N GLN A 19 -3.25 25.73 -13.82
CA GLN A 19 -4.19 24.67 -13.40
C GLN A 19 -3.52 23.42 -12.89
N THR A 20 -2.18 23.33 -12.96
CA THR A 20 -1.40 22.18 -12.51
C THR A 20 -0.71 22.48 -11.20
N THR A 21 -0.91 21.63 -10.22
CA THR A 21 -0.36 21.75 -8.88
C THR A 21 0.43 20.48 -8.53
N PHE A 22 1.63 20.66 -8.00
CA PHE A 22 2.44 19.57 -7.45
C PHE A 22 2.28 19.52 -5.93
N GLY A 23 2.51 18.34 -5.35
CA GLY A 23 2.42 18.20 -3.91
C GLY A 23 3.15 16.96 -3.41
N VAL A 24 3.21 16.88 -2.09
CA VAL A 24 3.74 15.74 -1.36
C VAL A 24 2.75 15.32 -0.30
N LYS A 25 2.75 14.05 0.05
CA LYS A 25 1.92 13.55 1.15
C LYS A 25 2.60 12.39 1.87
N ALA A 26 2.23 12.21 3.13
CA ALA A 26 2.68 11.10 3.95
C ALA A 26 1.61 10.75 4.99
N GLY A 27 1.64 9.52 5.46
CA GLY A 27 0.68 9.11 6.48
C GLY A 27 0.80 7.65 6.89
N TYR A 28 -0.23 7.24 7.59
CA TYR A 28 -0.43 5.90 8.09
C TYR A 28 -1.14 5.03 7.05
N ALA A 29 -0.74 3.77 6.95
CA ALA A 29 -1.39 2.77 6.13
C ALA A 29 -1.78 1.56 7.00
N LEU A 30 -3.03 1.12 6.89
CA LEU A 30 -3.52 -0.11 7.48
C LEU A 30 -3.87 -1.08 6.35
N SER A 31 -3.13 -2.16 6.24
CA SER A 31 -3.30 -3.14 5.16
C SER A 31 -3.68 -4.51 5.68
N LYS A 32 -4.46 -5.25 4.90
CA LYS A 32 -4.87 -6.62 5.20
C LYS A 32 -4.72 -7.49 3.95
N LEU A 33 -4.16 -8.66 4.13
CA LEU A 33 -4.19 -9.74 3.15
C LEU A 33 -5.50 -10.52 3.33
N ASN A 34 -6.20 -10.75 2.22
CA ASN A 34 -7.47 -11.47 2.18
C ASN A 34 -7.27 -12.73 1.32
N PRO A 35 -6.90 -13.87 1.93
CA PRO A 35 -6.95 -15.17 1.27
C PRO A 35 -8.42 -15.62 1.09
N ASN A 36 -8.65 -16.64 0.25
CA ASN A 36 -10.00 -17.21 0.10
C ASN A 36 -10.52 -17.82 1.39
N GLU A 37 -9.61 -18.45 2.13
CA GLU A 37 -9.88 -19.03 3.46
C GLU A 37 -9.24 -18.10 4.48
N ASN A 38 -10.06 -17.42 5.27
CA ASN A 38 -9.58 -16.46 6.27
C ASN A 38 -8.99 -17.11 7.51
N ASP A 39 -9.31 -18.39 7.73
CA ASP A 39 -8.88 -19.16 8.89
C ASP A 39 -7.98 -20.29 8.42
N ILE A 40 -6.79 -20.39 9.00
CA ILE A 40 -5.88 -21.49 8.78
C ILE A 40 -6.15 -22.49 9.91
N GLU A 41 -6.78 -23.61 9.60
CA GLU A 41 -6.90 -24.73 10.51
C GLU A 41 -5.81 -25.75 10.17
N PHE A 42 -4.82 -25.88 11.02
CA PHE A 42 -3.77 -26.87 10.87
C PHE A 42 -3.63 -27.66 12.18
N GLY A 43 -4.10 -28.92 12.18
CA GLY A 43 -3.97 -29.80 13.32
C GLY A 43 -4.69 -29.34 14.59
N GLY A 44 -5.84 -28.65 14.47
CA GLY A 44 -6.59 -28.10 15.60
C GLY A 44 -6.06 -26.77 16.13
N VAL A 45 -5.16 -26.10 15.38
CA VAL A 45 -4.62 -24.78 15.68
C VAL A 45 -5.29 -23.75 14.79
N GLU A 46 -5.97 -22.78 15.38
CA GLU A 46 -6.60 -21.67 14.66
C GLU A 46 -5.57 -20.57 14.37
N GLY A 47 -5.41 -20.24 13.09
CA GLY A 47 -4.63 -19.10 12.64
C GLY A 47 -5.53 -18.03 12.02
N SER A 48 -5.27 -16.76 12.29
CA SER A 48 -6.05 -15.66 11.75
C SER A 48 -5.19 -14.64 11.01
N PHE A 49 -5.72 -14.12 9.87
CA PHE A 49 -5.11 -13.00 9.17
C PHE A 49 -5.58 -11.67 9.76
N LYS A 50 -4.64 -10.89 10.28
CA LYS A 50 -4.88 -9.57 10.89
C LYS A 50 -4.33 -8.44 10.03
N SER A 51 -4.88 -7.25 10.25
CA SER A 51 -4.39 -6.03 9.62
C SER A 51 -2.99 -5.66 10.14
N LYS A 52 -2.18 -5.11 9.26
CA LYS A 52 -0.84 -4.62 9.54
C LYS A 52 -0.79 -3.10 9.41
N SER A 53 -0.22 -2.47 10.43
CA SER A 53 0.12 -1.05 10.42
C SER A 53 1.39 -0.80 9.62
N GLY A 54 1.40 0.25 8.83
CA GLY A 54 2.52 0.71 8.03
C GLY A 54 2.46 2.21 7.78
N PHE A 55 3.26 2.68 6.86
CA PHE A 55 3.30 4.08 6.46
C PHE A 55 3.35 4.20 4.94
N TYR A 56 3.06 5.39 4.44
CA TYR A 56 3.31 5.75 3.05
C TYR A 56 3.87 7.17 2.95
N VAL A 57 4.59 7.43 1.88
CA VAL A 57 5.07 8.74 1.48
C VAL A 57 5.05 8.82 -0.03
N GLY A 58 4.64 9.96 -0.58
CA GLY A 58 4.54 10.09 -2.03
C GLY A 58 4.52 11.53 -2.51
N ALA A 59 4.64 11.66 -3.82
CA ALA A 59 4.45 12.90 -4.57
C ALA A 59 3.21 12.78 -5.43
N LEU A 60 2.58 13.91 -5.70
CA LEU A 60 1.39 14.01 -6.54
C LEU A 60 1.51 15.16 -7.54
N VAL A 61 0.79 15.00 -8.63
CA VAL A 61 0.50 16.06 -9.59
C VAL A 61 -1.00 16.06 -9.85
N GLU A 62 -1.62 17.22 -9.69
CA GLU A 62 -3.03 17.45 -9.95
C GLU A 62 -3.19 18.47 -11.08
N HIS A 63 -4.03 18.15 -12.04
CA HIS A 63 -4.45 19.09 -13.09
C HIS A 63 -5.94 19.34 -13.01
N LYS A 64 -6.34 20.58 -12.74
CA LYS A 64 -7.74 21.01 -12.69
C LYS A 64 -8.22 21.40 -14.07
N PHE A 65 -9.28 20.78 -14.56
CA PHE A 65 -9.98 21.18 -15.78
C PHE A 65 -10.87 22.39 -15.55
N ASN A 66 -11.43 22.49 -14.35
CA ASN A 66 -12.26 23.58 -13.88
C ASN A 66 -12.35 23.57 -12.34
N ASN A 67 -13.21 24.40 -11.75
CA ASN A 67 -13.36 24.50 -10.29
C ASN A 67 -13.91 23.22 -9.64
N LYS A 68 -14.48 22.29 -10.40
CA LYS A 68 -15.12 21.07 -9.89
C LYS A 68 -14.40 19.78 -10.28
N PHE A 69 -13.70 19.74 -11.40
CA PHE A 69 -13.10 18.51 -11.94
C PHE A 69 -11.59 18.62 -12.09
N ALA A 70 -10.90 17.57 -11.66
CA ALA A 70 -9.47 17.42 -11.84
C ALA A 70 -9.10 15.96 -12.12
N ILE A 71 -7.90 15.75 -12.63
CA ILE A 71 -7.20 14.47 -12.66
C ILE A 71 -5.96 14.57 -11.77
N GLN A 72 -5.64 13.52 -11.05
CA GLN A 72 -4.44 13.46 -10.21
C GLN A 72 -3.70 12.15 -10.46
N GLY A 73 -2.39 12.26 -10.66
CA GLY A 73 -1.45 11.14 -10.66
C GLY A 73 -0.53 11.21 -9.46
N GLU A 74 -0.15 10.06 -8.94
CA GLU A 74 0.69 9.97 -7.74
C GLU A 74 1.76 8.90 -7.92
N VAL A 75 2.86 9.05 -7.18
CA VAL A 75 3.86 7.99 -6.97
C VAL A 75 4.12 7.90 -5.48
N GLU A 76 3.84 6.75 -4.89
CA GLU A 76 3.93 6.52 -3.45
C GLU A 76 4.86 5.33 -3.15
N TYR A 77 5.70 5.48 -2.15
CA TYR A 77 6.29 4.33 -1.45
C TYR A 77 5.40 3.98 -0.26
N ALA A 78 4.97 2.72 -0.18
CA ALA A 78 4.09 2.25 0.87
C ALA A 78 4.60 0.95 1.50
N ASN A 79 4.65 0.92 2.84
CA ASN A 79 4.91 -0.28 3.62
C ASN A 79 3.59 -0.96 3.96
N LEU A 80 3.17 -1.90 3.14
CA LEU A 80 1.92 -2.64 3.25
C LEU A 80 2.16 -4.07 3.74
N GLY A 81 1.13 -4.92 3.72
CA GLY A 81 1.23 -6.35 4.00
C GLY A 81 0.11 -6.86 4.89
N GLY A 82 0.43 -7.83 5.72
CA GLY A 82 -0.51 -8.47 6.66
C GLY A 82 0.21 -9.08 7.85
N LYS A 83 -0.57 -9.57 8.81
CA LYS A 83 -0.09 -10.39 9.92
C LYS A 83 -0.83 -11.71 9.88
N ALA A 84 -0.11 -12.80 10.13
CA ALA A 84 -0.69 -14.08 10.49
C ALA A 84 -0.38 -14.35 11.96
N GLU A 85 -1.37 -14.76 12.73
CA GLU A 85 -1.22 -15.02 14.16
C GLU A 85 -1.72 -16.42 14.46
N ILE A 86 -0.87 -17.21 15.12
CA ILE A 86 -1.17 -18.55 15.60
C ILE A 86 -1.05 -18.51 17.12
N SER A 87 -2.12 -18.87 17.83
CA SER A 87 -2.16 -18.89 19.29
C SER A 87 -2.31 -20.31 19.79
N LEU A 88 -1.38 -20.72 20.64
CA LEU A 88 -1.39 -21.97 21.41
C LEU A 88 -1.51 -21.63 22.90
N PRO A 89 -1.91 -22.55 23.77
CA PRO A 89 -1.94 -22.30 25.21
C PRO A 89 -0.58 -21.80 25.72
N GLY A 90 -0.51 -20.53 26.16
CA GLY A 90 0.70 -19.90 26.67
C GLY A 90 1.71 -19.41 25.65
N ILE A 91 1.49 -19.62 24.34
CA ILE A 91 2.42 -19.21 23.27
C ILE A 91 1.62 -18.56 22.14
N THR A 92 2.08 -17.39 21.71
CA THR A 92 1.56 -16.74 20.50
C THR A 92 2.71 -16.47 19.51
N VAL A 93 2.55 -16.94 18.29
CA VAL A 93 3.47 -16.68 17.18
C VAL A 93 2.79 -15.73 16.20
N THR A 94 3.38 -14.56 16.00
CA THR A 94 2.91 -13.58 15.01
C THR A 94 3.92 -13.47 13.87
N GLU A 95 3.49 -13.81 12.68
CA GLU A 95 4.23 -13.55 11.44
C GLU A 95 3.82 -12.21 10.85
N LYS A 96 4.74 -11.26 10.74
CA LYS A 96 4.52 -9.95 10.11
C LYS A 96 5.11 -9.93 8.70
N LEU A 97 4.25 -9.88 7.72
CA LEU A 97 4.61 -9.74 6.31
C LEU A 97 4.69 -8.25 5.94
N ASN A 98 5.90 -7.77 5.67
CA ASN A 98 6.12 -6.42 5.17
C ASN A 98 6.29 -6.48 3.65
N LEU A 99 5.29 -6.01 2.93
CA LEU A 99 5.27 -5.92 1.48
C LEU A 99 5.49 -4.46 1.08
N ASN A 100 6.75 -4.09 0.85
CA ASN A 100 7.06 -2.73 0.41
C ASN A 100 6.75 -2.58 -1.06
N ARG A 101 6.03 -1.51 -1.42
CA ARG A 101 5.57 -1.29 -2.79
C ARG A 101 5.75 0.16 -3.23
N ILE A 102 6.02 0.33 -4.52
CA ILE A 102 5.77 1.59 -5.22
C ILE A 102 4.35 1.49 -5.76
N VAL A 103 3.49 2.40 -5.37
CA VAL A 103 2.10 2.48 -5.82
C VAL A 103 1.94 3.70 -6.71
N ILE A 104 1.29 3.54 -7.86
CA ILE A 104 1.03 4.60 -8.84
C ILE A 104 -0.48 4.69 -9.05
N PRO A 105 -1.19 5.51 -8.25
CA PRO A 105 -2.60 5.76 -8.41
C PRO A 105 -2.84 6.86 -9.46
N ILE A 106 -3.93 6.72 -10.22
CA ILE A 106 -4.46 7.78 -11.09
C ILE A 106 -5.93 7.94 -10.74
N SER A 107 -6.36 9.16 -10.40
CA SER A 107 -7.74 9.43 -9.98
C SER A 107 -8.42 10.52 -10.79
N ALA A 108 -9.70 10.33 -11.06
CA ALA A 108 -10.63 11.41 -11.33
C ALA A 108 -11.08 12.00 -10.00
N ARG A 109 -11.14 13.33 -9.94
CA ARG A 109 -11.47 14.09 -8.73
C ARG A 109 -12.65 15.00 -8.98
N TYR A 110 -13.52 15.09 -7.98
CA TYR A 110 -14.64 16.01 -7.95
C TYR A 110 -14.60 16.85 -6.67
N TYR A 111 -14.56 18.14 -6.81
CA TYR A 111 -14.60 19.09 -5.70
C TYR A 111 -16.06 19.41 -5.33
N VAL A 112 -16.52 18.84 -4.21
CA VAL A 112 -17.85 19.08 -3.65
C VAL A 112 -17.97 20.52 -3.16
N THR A 113 -16.91 20.97 -2.45
CA THR A 113 -16.66 22.38 -2.11
C THR A 113 -15.23 22.75 -2.55
N PRO A 114 -14.83 24.03 -2.51
CA PRO A 114 -13.42 24.41 -2.81
C PRO A 114 -12.41 23.66 -1.94
N GLU A 115 -12.78 23.24 -0.73
CA GLU A 115 -11.94 22.57 0.25
C GLU A 115 -12.05 21.04 0.19
N LEU A 116 -13.26 20.50 -0.07
CA LEU A 116 -13.55 19.06 -0.02
C LEU A 116 -13.51 18.45 -1.42
N GLY A 117 -12.54 17.59 -1.67
CA GLY A 117 -12.45 16.75 -2.86
C GLY A 117 -12.80 15.31 -2.55
N VAL A 118 -13.58 14.67 -3.42
CA VAL A 118 -13.75 13.21 -3.47
C VAL A 118 -13.11 12.68 -4.74
N TYR A 119 -12.57 11.47 -4.69
CA TYR A 119 -11.84 10.96 -5.84
C TYR A 119 -11.88 9.43 -5.89
N ALA A 120 -11.73 8.89 -7.09
CA ALA A 120 -11.63 7.46 -7.32
C ALA A 120 -10.79 7.17 -8.58
N GLY A 121 -10.24 5.98 -8.65
CA GLY A 121 -9.48 5.56 -9.81
C GLY A 121 -8.78 4.21 -9.67
N PRO A 122 -8.07 3.78 -10.71
CA PRO A 122 -7.20 2.62 -10.66
C PRO A 122 -5.83 2.94 -10.07
N TYR A 123 -5.17 1.91 -9.52
CA TYR A 123 -3.76 1.94 -9.20
C TYR A 123 -3.04 0.72 -9.77
N VAL A 124 -1.76 0.88 -10.03
CA VAL A 124 -0.81 -0.21 -10.21
C VAL A 124 0.23 -0.13 -9.11
N SER A 125 0.66 -1.26 -8.58
CA SER A 125 1.72 -1.30 -7.59
C SER A 125 2.82 -2.29 -7.98
N PHE A 126 4.06 -1.96 -7.64
CA PHE A 126 5.24 -2.75 -7.93
C PHE A 126 5.96 -3.13 -6.65
N LYS A 127 6.29 -4.40 -6.53
CA LYS A 127 7.07 -4.92 -5.42
C LYS A 127 8.49 -4.32 -5.44
N THR A 128 8.93 -3.77 -4.32
CA THR A 128 10.31 -3.35 -4.11
C THR A 128 11.06 -4.35 -3.27
N ASN A 129 10.57 -4.66 -2.09
CA ASN A 129 11.19 -5.59 -1.14
C ASN A 129 10.11 -6.19 -0.24
N ASN A 130 10.21 -7.50 0.03
CA ASN A 130 9.39 -8.17 1.03
C ASN A 130 10.29 -8.55 2.20
N LYS A 131 9.81 -8.34 3.42
CA LYS A 131 10.46 -8.76 4.66
C LYS A 131 9.47 -9.48 5.55
N VAL A 132 9.94 -10.51 6.21
CA VAL A 132 9.18 -11.25 7.21
C VAL A 132 9.80 -11.00 8.57
N LYS A 133 8.97 -10.91 9.59
CA LYS A 133 9.40 -10.90 10.99
C LYS A 133 8.52 -11.84 11.81
N PHE A 134 9.15 -12.69 12.59
CA PHE A 134 8.48 -13.51 13.58
C PHE A 134 8.59 -12.87 14.95
N GLU A 135 7.45 -12.70 15.61
CA GLU A 135 7.36 -12.29 17.01
C GLU A 135 6.76 -13.45 17.80
N MET A 136 7.48 -13.93 18.79
CA MET A 136 7.06 -15.03 19.64
C MET A 136 6.84 -14.50 21.06
N SER A 137 5.65 -14.70 21.59
CA SER A 137 5.29 -14.35 22.97
C SER A 137 5.10 -15.65 23.76
N GLY A 138 5.54 -15.67 25.03
CA GLY A 138 5.48 -16.87 25.89
C GLY A 138 6.70 -17.81 25.81
N MET A 139 7.68 -17.52 24.93
CA MET A 139 8.89 -18.34 24.73
C MET A 139 10.19 -17.56 25.01
N ASN A 140 10.16 -16.58 25.93
CA ASN A 140 11.30 -15.73 26.21
C ASN A 140 12.55 -16.56 26.62
N GLY A 141 13.62 -16.44 25.82
CA GLY A 141 14.90 -17.13 26.06
C GLY A 141 14.95 -18.60 25.65
N MET A 142 13.87 -19.20 25.12
CA MET A 142 13.83 -20.60 24.69
C MET A 142 14.17 -20.81 23.20
N VAL A 143 14.18 -19.73 22.42
CA VAL A 143 14.43 -19.79 20.98
C VAL A 143 15.70 -19.04 20.62
N ASP A 144 16.59 -19.68 19.87
CA ASP A 144 17.80 -19.03 19.36
C ASP A 144 17.43 -17.93 18.35
N PRO A 145 17.84 -16.66 18.60
CA PRO A 145 17.57 -15.56 17.69
C PRO A 145 18.16 -15.75 16.28
N ASN A 146 19.24 -16.54 16.15
CA ASN A 146 19.82 -16.83 14.85
C ASN A 146 18.98 -17.81 14.05
N ALA A 147 18.43 -18.84 14.71
CA ALA A 147 17.50 -19.77 14.07
C ALA A 147 16.22 -19.07 13.58
N VAL A 148 15.67 -18.14 14.38
CA VAL A 148 14.52 -17.30 13.96
C VAL A 148 14.88 -16.50 12.71
N ARG A 149 16.03 -15.83 12.70
CA ARG A 149 16.48 -15.00 11.57
C ARG A 149 16.71 -15.84 10.30
N GLU A 150 17.20 -17.05 10.42
CA GLU A 150 17.35 -17.95 9.28
C GLU A 150 15.99 -18.39 8.74
N GLY A 151 15.05 -18.72 9.62
CA GLY A 151 13.66 -19.00 9.26
C GLY A 151 13.01 -17.82 8.52
N GLU A 152 13.16 -16.59 9.03
CA GLU A 152 12.68 -15.35 8.36
C GLU A 152 13.22 -15.26 6.93
N LYS A 153 14.53 -15.46 6.72
CA LYS A 153 15.13 -15.40 5.39
C LYS A 153 14.62 -16.47 4.43
N LEU A 154 14.35 -17.68 4.93
CA LEU A 154 13.76 -18.75 4.11
C LEU A 154 12.36 -18.39 3.64
N VAL A 155 11.51 -17.91 4.55
CA VAL A 155 10.14 -17.46 4.22
C VAL A 155 10.18 -16.22 3.29
N GLU A 156 11.06 -15.26 3.53
CA GLU A 156 11.25 -14.11 2.62
C GLU A 156 11.59 -14.55 1.19
N ARG A 157 12.50 -15.53 1.05
CA ARG A 157 12.87 -16.09 -0.26
C ARG A 157 11.69 -16.77 -0.93
N TYR A 158 10.96 -17.58 -0.19
CA TYR A 158 9.75 -18.24 -0.68
C TYR A 158 8.70 -17.22 -1.16
N LEU A 159 8.37 -16.21 -0.35
CA LEU A 159 7.42 -15.17 -0.70
C LEU A 159 7.87 -14.33 -1.91
N ASN A 160 9.18 -14.05 -2.01
CA ASN A 160 9.72 -13.32 -3.16
C ASN A 160 9.55 -14.10 -4.47
N ASN A 161 9.57 -15.42 -4.42
CA ASN A 161 9.39 -16.28 -5.58
C ASN A 161 7.91 -16.56 -5.88
N SER A 162 7.08 -16.66 -4.86
CA SER A 162 5.67 -17.07 -4.97
C SER A 162 4.71 -15.91 -5.20
N LEU A 163 5.08 -14.68 -4.81
CA LEU A 163 4.23 -13.51 -5.00
C LEU A 163 4.55 -12.76 -6.29
N LYS A 164 3.50 -12.28 -6.97
CA LYS A 164 3.61 -11.43 -8.16
C LYS A 164 4.32 -10.12 -7.82
N SER A 165 5.10 -9.63 -8.77
CA SER A 165 5.80 -8.35 -8.64
C SER A 165 4.91 -7.16 -8.90
N THR A 166 3.80 -7.35 -9.60
CA THR A 166 2.84 -6.29 -9.97
C THR A 166 1.46 -6.64 -9.45
N ASP A 167 0.77 -5.64 -8.95
CA ASP A 167 -0.58 -5.72 -8.42
C ASP A 167 -1.42 -4.55 -8.94
N PHE A 168 -2.70 -4.78 -9.20
CA PHE A 168 -3.67 -3.81 -9.69
C PHE A 168 -4.87 -3.75 -8.76
N GLY A 169 -5.46 -2.57 -8.65
CA GLY A 169 -6.68 -2.39 -7.90
C GLY A 169 -7.38 -1.09 -8.23
N LEU A 170 -8.45 -0.85 -7.49
CA LEU A 170 -9.23 0.38 -7.52
C LEU A 170 -9.18 1.03 -6.14
N PHE A 171 -9.37 2.32 -6.10
CA PHE A 171 -9.46 3.06 -4.84
C PHE A 171 -10.50 4.16 -4.91
N LEU A 172 -10.95 4.55 -3.75
CA LEU A 172 -11.78 5.73 -3.53
C LEU A 172 -11.28 6.46 -2.28
N GLY A 173 -11.47 7.78 -2.25
CA GLY A 173 -11.03 8.58 -1.12
C GLY A 173 -11.61 9.98 -1.14
N ALA A 174 -11.25 10.72 -0.11
CA ALA A 174 -11.56 12.13 0.04
C ALA A 174 -10.40 12.87 0.67
N ASP A 175 -10.22 14.12 0.29
CA ASP A 175 -9.28 15.03 0.91
C ASP A 175 -9.96 16.35 1.26
N TYR A 176 -9.46 16.97 2.32
CA TYR A 176 -9.93 18.27 2.79
C TYR A 176 -8.75 19.24 2.90
N ASN A 177 -8.81 20.34 2.15
CA ASN A 177 -7.83 21.41 2.21
C ASN A 177 -8.06 22.24 3.47
N VAL A 178 -7.16 22.10 4.44
CA VAL A 178 -7.26 22.75 5.75
C VAL A 178 -6.81 24.22 5.68
N TYR A 179 -5.66 24.47 5.04
CA TYR A 179 -5.10 25.81 4.97
C TYR A 179 -3.99 25.91 3.90
N LYS A 180 -4.11 26.87 2.96
CA LYS A 180 -3.05 27.27 2.02
C LYS A 180 -2.23 26.12 1.40
N GLY A 181 -2.91 25.09 0.89
CA GLY A 181 -2.28 23.92 0.28
C GLY A 181 -2.05 22.74 1.23
N LEU A 182 -2.15 22.94 2.55
CA LEU A 182 -2.17 21.85 3.53
C LEU A 182 -3.49 21.10 3.43
N PHE A 183 -3.46 19.79 3.29
CA PHE A 183 -4.65 18.95 3.22
C PHE A 183 -4.50 17.69 4.08
N VAL A 184 -5.64 17.15 4.51
CA VAL A 184 -5.76 15.81 5.08
C VAL A 184 -6.41 14.90 4.03
N ASP A 185 -6.03 13.63 4.03
CA ASP A 185 -6.41 12.66 3.00
C ASP A 185 -6.78 11.34 3.64
N ALA A 186 -7.91 10.76 3.21
CA ALA A 186 -8.34 9.43 3.60
C ALA A 186 -8.71 8.63 2.34
N ARG A 187 -8.16 7.41 2.21
CA ARG A 187 -8.31 6.55 1.02
C ARG A 187 -8.49 5.10 1.42
N TYR A 188 -9.37 4.41 0.72
CA TYR A 188 -9.47 2.95 0.76
C TYR A 188 -9.18 2.34 -0.61
N SER A 189 -8.32 1.34 -0.64
CA SER A 189 -7.85 0.66 -1.85
C SER A 189 -8.24 -0.81 -1.81
N PHE A 190 -8.81 -1.29 -2.92
CA PHE A 190 -9.26 -2.65 -3.14
C PHE A 190 -8.31 -3.35 -4.11
N GLY A 191 -7.56 -4.35 -3.66
CA GLY A 191 -6.75 -5.19 -4.55
C GLY A 191 -7.63 -6.12 -5.38
N LEU A 192 -7.47 -6.07 -6.69
CA LEU A 192 -8.20 -6.92 -7.64
C LEU A 192 -7.36 -8.12 -8.07
N THR A 193 -6.05 -7.97 -8.10
CA THR A 193 -5.11 -9.00 -8.56
C THR A 193 -4.96 -10.11 -7.52
N ASN A 194 -4.99 -11.36 -7.96
CA ASN A 194 -4.46 -12.46 -7.16
C ASN A 194 -2.94 -12.33 -7.07
N MET A 195 -2.41 -12.11 -5.88
CA MET A 195 -0.99 -11.91 -5.62
C MET A 195 -0.15 -13.18 -5.75
N ILE A 196 -0.76 -14.39 -5.74
CA ILE A 196 -0.08 -15.66 -5.91
C ILE A 196 0.26 -15.86 -7.39
N LYS A 197 1.52 -16.21 -7.72
CA LYS A 197 1.98 -16.41 -9.11
C LYS A 197 1.35 -17.62 -9.78
N ASN A 198 1.42 -18.75 -9.12
CA ASN A 198 0.94 -20.04 -9.62
C ASN A 198 -0.02 -20.63 -8.58
N PRO A 199 -1.27 -20.14 -8.53
CA PRO A 199 -2.23 -20.64 -7.56
C PRO A 199 -2.58 -22.09 -7.84
N VAL A 200 -2.62 -22.91 -6.80
CA VAL A 200 -3.09 -24.28 -6.85
C VAL A 200 -4.55 -24.28 -6.37
N ASP A 201 -5.40 -25.08 -7.00
CA ASP A 201 -6.81 -25.31 -6.60
C ASP A 201 -7.64 -24.05 -6.30
N GLY A 202 -7.41 -22.99 -7.08
CA GLY A 202 -8.20 -21.77 -6.96
C GLY A 202 -7.80 -20.84 -5.83
N GLU A 203 -6.63 -21.05 -5.20
CA GLU A 203 -6.06 -20.14 -4.19
C GLU A 203 -6.05 -18.71 -4.68
N LYS A 204 -6.51 -17.80 -3.85
CA LYS A 204 -6.48 -16.35 -4.11
C LYS A 204 -5.99 -15.64 -2.86
N MET A 205 -5.15 -14.66 -3.08
CA MET A 205 -4.73 -13.71 -2.06
C MET A 205 -4.79 -12.31 -2.65
N LYS A 206 -5.60 -11.44 -2.08
CA LYS A 206 -5.72 -10.03 -2.46
C LYS A 206 -5.30 -9.15 -1.29
N MET A 207 -4.89 -7.93 -1.57
CA MET A 207 -4.49 -6.98 -0.54
C MET A 207 -5.38 -5.74 -0.59
N ASN A 208 -6.06 -5.45 0.50
CA ASN A 208 -6.78 -4.19 0.69
C ASN A 208 -6.01 -3.31 1.68
N PHE A 209 -6.09 -2.00 1.52
CA PHE A 209 -5.44 -1.09 2.45
C PHE A 209 -6.17 0.24 2.57
N PHE A 210 -6.17 0.76 3.78
CA PHE A 210 -6.64 2.08 4.14
C PHE A 210 -5.44 2.99 4.38
N GLN A 211 -5.50 4.22 3.90
CA GLN A 211 -4.49 5.25 4.11
C GLN A 211 -5.14 6.48 4.75
N LEU A 212 -4.49 7.03 5.74
CA LEU A 212 -4.85 8.31 6.37
C LEU A 212 -3.59 9.15 6.50
N GLY A 213 -3.61 10.36 6.00
CA GLY A 213 -2.42 11.19 6.01
C GLY A 213 -2.66 12.66 5.82
N VAL A 214 -1.55 13.35 5.71
CA VAL A 214 -1.47 14.78 5.45
C VAL A 214 -0.60 15.03 4.24
N GLY A 215 -0.84 16.12 3.54
CA GLY A 215 -0.02 16.53 2.42
C GLY A 215 -0.02 18.04 2.22
N TYR A 216 0.84 18.46 1.32
CA TYR A 216 0.97 19.86 0.96
C TYR A 216 1.03 20.01 -0.57
N LYS A 217 0.14 20.83 -1.13
CA LYS A 217 0.11 21.22 -2.54
C LYS A 217 0.85 22.54 -2.70
N PHE A 218 1.94 22.52 -3.47
CA PHE A 218 2.72 23.74 -3.80
C PHE A 218 1.92 24.59 -4.79
N LYS A 219 1.83 25.87 -4.51
CA LYS A 219 1.21 26.88 -5.38
C LYS A 219 2.27 27.56 -6.23
#